data_198c83bba8691e7b3e29e180322ffe1f
#
_entry.id   198c83bba8691e7b3e29e180322ffe1f
#
_cell.length_a   1.000
_cell.length_b   1.000
_cell.length_c   1.000
_cell.angle_alpha   90.00
_cell.angle_beta   90.00
_cell.angle_gamma   90.00
#
_symmetry.space_group_name_H-M   'P 1'
#
loop_
_entity.id
_entity.type
_entity.pdbx_description
1 polymer ?
#
loop_
_entity_poly.entity_id
_entity_poly.type
_entity_poly.pdbx_seq_one_letter_code
_entity_poly.pdbx_strand_id
1 'polypeptide(L)'
;YIIQCPEEGYCKKDADGNIVEIYAEVIPETKTGQPNCNMKIKGKTIHWVSCRHCVEAEVRNYDRLWLVENPRDEIAAFSKEHGDLRGIDAMKPFLNPDSLETKNAFVEKWLLTRKPLEYLQFQRIGYYTLDYDSSADRLVFNRTVGLKDSWSRK
;
A
#
# COMPACT_ATOMS: atom_id res chain seq x y z
N TYR A 1 4.03 -14.45 -12.33
CA TYR A 1 4.19 -15.89 -12.08
C TYR A 1 2.90 -16.51 -11.56
N ILE A 2 2.69 -17.77 -11.88
CA ILE A 2 1.74 -18.65 -11.22
C ILE A 2 2.50 -19.42 -10.16
N ILE A 3 1.89 -19.56 -8.96
CA ILE A 3 2.37 -20.44 -7.92
C ILE A 3 1.39 -21.60 -7.77
N GLN A 4 1.90 -22.77 -7.46
CA GLN A 4 1.11 -23.94 -7.14
C GLN A 4 1.48 -24.45 -5.76
N CYS A 5 0.50 -24.93 -5.03
CA CYS A 5 0.71 -25.61 -3.76
C CYS A 5 0.81 -27.11 -4.01
N PRO A 6 1.65 -27.84 -3.27
CA PRO A 6 1.63 -29.30 -3.24
C PRO A 6 0.22 -29.82 -2.90
N GLU A 7 -0.11 -31.04 -3.33
CA GLU A 7 -1.45 -31.59 -3.15
C GLU A 7 -1.86 -31.74 -1.69
N GLU A 8 -0.89 -31.97 -0.79
CA GLU A 8 -1.14 -32.08 0.66
C GLU A 8 -0.11 -31.28 1.47
N GLY A 9 -0.52 -30.80 2.65
CA GLY A 9 0.39 -30.20 3.62
C GLY A 9 0.96 -28.83 3.26
N TYR A 10 0.40 -28.14 2.26
CA TYR A 10 0.89 -26.83 1.81
C TYR A 10 0.57 -25.68 2.78
N CYS A 11 -0.20 -25.93 3.81
CA CYS A 11 -0.70 -24.91 4.70
C CYS A 11 -0.51 -25.33 6.15
N LYS A 12 0.33 -24.58 6.88
CA LYS A 12 0.50 -24.74 8.31
C LYS A 12 -0.49 -23.84 9.04
N LYS A 13 -1.17 -24.40 10.01
CA LYS A 13 -2.16 -23.69 10.83
C LYS A 13 -1.70 -23.64 12.28
N ASP A 14 -2.10 -22.60 12.99
CA ASP A 14 -1.97 -22.49 14.45
C ASP A 14 -3.05 -23.32 15.18
N ALA A 15 -3.04 -23.26 16.52
CA ALA A 15 -4.00 -23.96 17.36
C ALA A 15 -5.45 -23.46 17.16
N ASP A 16 -5.63 -22.22 16.71
CA ASP A 16 -6.93 -21.59 16.46
C ASP A 16 -7.43 -21.82 15.02
N GLY A 17 -6.64 -22.54 14.20
CA GLY A 17 -6.97 -22.84 12.81
C GLY A 17 -6.60 -21.76 11.78
N ASN A 18 -5.92 -20.67 12.20
CA ASN A 18 -5.45 -19.64 11.28
C ASN A 18 -4.24 -20.12 10.50
N ILE A 19 -4.15 -19.71 9.24
CA ILE A 19 -3.02 -20.03 8.37
C ILE A 19 -1.84 -19.15 8.78
N VAL A 20 -0.74 -19.79 9.21
CA VAL A 20 0.49 -19.11 9.61
C VAL A 20 1.61 -19.24 8.57
N GLU A 21 1.55 -20.26 7.71
CA GLU A 21 2.56 -20.51 6.69
C GLU A 21 1.97 -21.26 5.49
N ILE A 22 2.38 -20.87 4.29
CA ILE A 22 1.99 -21.52 3.05
C ILE A 22 3.25 -21.90 2.28
N TYR A 23 3.35 -23.17 1.90
CA TYR A 23 4.40 -23.68 1.02
C TYR A 23 3.89 -23.69 -0.41
N ALA A 24 4.63 -23.08 -1.31
CA ALA A 24 4.26 -23.01 -2.72
C ALA A 24 5.49 -23.06 -3.61
N GLU A 25 5.32 -23.61 -4.80
CA GLU A 25 6.30 -23.61 -5.86
C GLU A 25 5.93 -22.60 -6.93
N VAL A 26 6.94 -21.91 -7.45
CA VAL A 26 6.76 -21.00 -8.59
C VAL A 26 6.89 -21.80 -9.88
N ILE A 27 5.98 -21.56 -10.83
CA ILE A 27 6.10 -22.09 -12.19
C ILE A 27 6.81 -21.05 -13.05
N PRO A 28 8.13 -21.21 -13.32
CA PRO A 28 8.95 -20.14 -13.93
C PRO A 28 8.47 -19.72 -15.33
N GLU A 29 7.96 -20.68 -16.12
CA GLU A 29 7.49 -20.46 -17.50
C GLU A 29 6.25 -19.57 -17.58
N THR A 30 5.62 -19.25 -16.45
CA THR A 30 4.44 -18.39 -16.36
C THR A 30 4.77 -16.92 -16.12
N LYS A 31 6.06 -16.58 -16.07
CA LYS A 31 6.50 -15.17 -16.03
C LYS A 31 6.00 -14.43 -17.27
N THR A 32 5.61 -13.18 -17.10
CA THR A 32 5.26 -12.29 -18.23
C THR A 32 6.37 -12.31 -19.28
N GLY A 33 6.01 -12.57 -20.54
CA GLY A 33 6.96 -12.72 -21.64
C GLY A 33 7.49 -14.14 -21.88
N GLN A 34 7.13 -15.11 -21.04
CA GLN A 34 7.43 -16.52 -21.24
C GLN A 34 6.28 -17.26 -21.98
N PRO A 35 6.55 -18.43 -22.59
CA PRO A 35 5.56 -19.15 -23.39
C PRO A 35 4.22 -19.42 -22.69
N ASN A 36 4.26 -19.72 -21.39
CA ASN A 36 3.10 -20.07 -20.60
C ASN A 36 2.52 -18.91 -19.77
N CYS A 37 2.88 -17.65 -20.11
CA CYS A 37 2.43 -16.48 -19.34
C CYS A 37 0.89 -16.30 -19.33
N ASN A 38 0.19 -16.85 -20.29
CA ASN A 38 -1.27 -16.83 -20.42
C ASN A 38 -1.96 -18.12 -19.95
N MET A 39 -1.25 -19.00 -19.22
CA MET A 39 -1.83 -20.22 -18.71
C MET A 39 -3.08 -19.93 -17.86
N LYS A 40 -4.19 -20.58 -18.20
CA LYS A 40 -5.45 -20.44 -17.44
C LYS A 40 -5.36 -21.22 -16.14
N ILE A 41 -5.66 -20.55 -15.05
CA ILE A 41 -5.72 -21.14 -13.71
C ILE A 41 -7.14 -21.06 -13.15
N LYS A 42 -7.50 -22.07 -12.34
CA LYS A 42 -8.68 -22.00 -11.49
C LYS A 42 -8.22 -21.39 -10.16
N GLY A 43 -8.35 -20.09 -10.00
CA GLY A 43 -7.91 -19.44 -8.77
C GLY A 43 -8.11 -17.94 -8.80
N LYS A 44 -7.72 -17.30 -7.70
CA LYS A 44 -7.74 -15.85 -7.55
C LYS A 44 -6.33 -15.30 -7.65
N THR A 45 -6.20 -14.08 -8.12
CA THR A 45 -4.93 -13.35 -8.02
C THR A 45 -4.73 -12.91 -6.58
N ILE A 46 -3.58 -13.22 -6.04
CA ILE A 46 -3.14 -12.81 -4.71
C ILE A 46 -1.86 -11.99 -4.83
N HIS A 47 -1.56 -11.19 -3.80
CA HIS A 47 -0.26 -10.55 -3.61
C HIS A 47 0.57 -11.43 -2.71
N TRP A 48 1.81 -11.66 -3.10
CA TRP A 48 2.73 -12.46 -2.31
C TRP A 48 4.18 -11.98 -2.51
N VAL A 49 4.99 -12.23 -1.52
CA VAL A 49 6.45 -12.10 -1.57
C VAL A 49 7.06 -13.34 -0.95
N SER A 50 8.25 -13.73 -1.41
CA SER A 50 8.97 -14.85 -0.85
C SER A 50 9.55 -14.47 0.52
N CYS A 51 9.27 -15.24 1.56
CA CYS A 51 9.84 -15.01 2.90
C CYS A 51 11.38 -14.99 2.92
N ARG A 52 12.02 -15.70 1.98
CA ARG A 52 13.49 -15.72 1.86
C ARG A 52 14.06 -14.49 1.14
N HIS A 53 13.21 -13.78 0.37
CA HIS A 53 13.62 -12.69 -0.52
C HIS A 53 12.82 -11.42 -0.28
N CYS A 54 12.20 -11.28 0.89
CA CYS A 54 11.53 -10.05 1.30
C CYS A 54 12.33 -9.27 2.35
N VAL A 55 11.95 -8.04 2.50
CA VAL A 55 12.35 -7.13 3.58
C VAL A 55 11.12 -6.40 4.10
N GLU A 56 11.15 -6.00 5.34
CA GLU A 56 10.10 -5.16 5.92
C GLU A 56 10.18 -3.74 5.37
N ALA A 57 9.04 -3.11 5.20
CA ALA A 57 8.90 -1.74 4.76
C ALA A 57 7.72 -1.05 5.43
N GLU A 58 7.85 0.24 5.67
CA GLU A 58 6.75 1.10 6.03
C GLU A 58 6.05 1.60 4.76
N VAL A 59 4.73 1.56 4.74
CA VAL A 59 3.91 2.06 3.63
C VAL A 59 2.98 3.14 4.15
N ARG A 60 3.09 4.33 3.59
CA ARG A 60 2.29 5.51 3.92
C ARG A 60 1.23 5.73 2.84
N ASN A 61 -0.02 5.50 3.20
CA ASN A 61 -1.17 5.71 2.32
C ASN A 61 -1.81 7.05 2.68
N TYR A 62 -1.56 8.06 1.86
CA TYR A 62 -2.17 9.37 2.04
C TYR A 62 -3.59 9.39 1.47
N ASP A 63 -4.49 10.06 2.18
CA ASP A 63 -5.83 10.44 1.74
C ASP A 63 -5.96 11.96 1.81
N ARG A 64 -7.17 12.48 1.59
CA ARG A 64 -7.45 13.92 1.63
C ARG A 64 -7.07 14.50 2.98
N LEU A 65 -6.38 15.63 2.95
CA LEU A 65 -6.06 16.37 4.17
C LEU A 65 -7.31 17.03 4.78
N TRP A 66 -8.25 17.44 3.94
CA TRP A 66 -9.43 18.18 4.34
C TRP A 66 -10.70 17.35 4.27
N LEU A 67 -11.58 17.54 5.25
CA LEU A 67 -12.92 16.93 5.29
C LEU A 67 -13.92 17.66 4.39
N VAL A 68 -13.60 18.87 3.94
CA VAL A 68 -14.46 19.76 3.15
C VAL A 68 -13.86 20.01 1.77
N GLU A 69 -14.71 20.34 0.81
CA GLU A 69 -14.31 20.57 -0.59
C GLU A 69 -13.59 21.92 -0.76
N ASN A 70 -14.07 22.95 -0.07
CA ASN A 70 -13.53 24.32 -0.14
C ASN A 70 -12.97 24.78 1.23
N PRO A 71 -11.83 24.24 1.69
CA PRO A 71 -11.34 24.48 3.04
C PRO A 71 -11.07 25.96 3.32
N ARG A 72 -10.69 26.75 2.32
CA ARG A 72 -10.41 28.17 2.49
C ARG A 72 -11.65 28.93 2.98
N ASP A 73 -12.78 28.73 2.34
CA ASP A 73 -14.01 29.48 2.61
C ASP A 73 -14.66 29.01 3.91
N GLU A 74 -14.66 27.70 4.13
CA GLU A 74 -15.17 27.08 5.36
C GLU A 74 -14.37 27.51 6.60
N ILE A 75 -13.05 27.50 6.52
CA ILE A 75 -12.16 27.94 7.61
C ILE A 75 -12.36 29.44 7.88
N ALA A 76 -12.52 30.27 6.85
CA ALA A 76 -12.73 31.70 7.02
C ALA A 76 -14.08 32.02 7.67
N ALA A 77 -15.14 31.31 7.30
CA ALA A 77 -16.45 31.43 7.91
C ALA A 77 -16.42 31.02 9.37
N PHE A 78 -15.88 29.84 9.66
CA PHE A 78 -15.72 29.31 11.01
C PHE A 78 -14.89 30.23 11.93
N SER A 79 -13.77 30.78 11.41
CA SER A 79 -12.93 31.71 12.14
C SER A 79 -13.70 32.95 12.62
N LYS A 80 -14.47 33.58 11.74
CA LYS A 80 -15.29 34.77 12.06
C LYS A 80 -16.35 34.46 13.09
N GLU A 81 -17.00 33.32 12.98
CA GLU A 81 -18.06 32.90 13.90
C GLU A 81 -17.52 32.60 15.31
N HIS A 82 -16.27 32.17 15.44
CA HIS A 82 -15.66 31.75 16.69
C HIS A 82 -14.60 32.74 17.24
N GLY A 83 -14.73 34.03 16.96
CA GLY A 83 -13.87 35.06 17.55
C GLY A 83 -12.55 35.27 16.85
N ASP A 84 -12.54 35.19 15.51
CA ASP A 84 -11.38 35.41 14.65
C ASP A 84 -10.20 34.46 14.95
N LEU A 85 -10.52 33.18 15.12
CA LEU A 85 -9.51 32.14 15.27
C LEU A 85 -8.49 32.15 14.14
N ARG A 86 -7.23 31.84 14.44
CA ARG A 86 -6.14 31.85 13.44
C ARG A 86 -5.31 30.57 13.49
N GLY A 87 -4.60 30.32 12.37
CA GLY A 87 -3.68 29.21 12.26
C GLY A 87 -4.36 27.85 12.45
N ILE A 88 -3.74 26.98 13.23
CA ILE A 88 -4.20 25.61 13.42
C ILE A 88 -5.56 25.51 14.13
N ASP A 89 -5.90 26.44 15.02
CA ASP A 89 -7.16 26.40 15.75
C ASP A 89 -8.37 26.61 14.82
N ALA A 90 -8.23 27.45 13.80
CA ALA A 90 -9.25 27.62 12.77
C ALA A 90 -9.32 26.42 11.81
N MET A 91 -8.22 25.72 11.58
CA MET A 91 -8.10 24.62 10.61
C MET A 91 -8.50 23.26 11.18
N LYS A 92 -8.20 23.04 12.46
CA LYS A 92 -8.32 21.74 13.12
C LYS A 92 -9.67 21.03 12.93
N PRO A 93 -10.84 21.71 13.00
CA PRO A 93 -12.13 21.05 12.76
C PRO A 93 -12.32 20.47 11.37
N PHE A 94 -11.56 20.96 10.39
CA PHE A 94 -11.66 20.56 8.98
C PHE A 94 -10.57 19.61 8.54
N LEU A 95 -9.62 19.27 9.43
CA LEU A 95 -8.58 18.30 9.12
C LEU A 95 -9.14 16.88 9.19
N ASN A 96 -8.78 16.07 8.19
CA ASN A 96 -9.08 14.66 8.19
C ASN A 96 -8.10 13.91 9.12
N PRO A 97 -8.55 13.36 10.24
CA PRO A 97 -7.69 12.61 11.15
C PRO A 97 -7.11 11.34 10.49
N ASP A 98 -7.81 10.80 9.49
CA ASP A 98 -7.40 9.60 8.75
C ASP A 98 -6.68 9.93 7.43
N SER A 99 -6.12 11.14 7.33
CA SER A 99 -5.40 11.58 6.11
C SER A 99 -4.11 10.80 5.84
N LEU A 100 -3.58 10.09 6.82
CA LEU A 100 -2.40 9.24 6.70
C LEU A 100 -2.65 7.90 7.41
N GLU A 101 -2.61 6.82 6.63
CA GLU A 101 -2.59 5.46 7.14
C GLU A 101 -1.19 4.87 6.94
N THR A 102 -0.54 4.49 8.03
CA THR A 102 0.77 3.82 7.99
C THR A 102 0.60 2.32 8.23
N LYS A 103 1.19 1.52 7.35
CA LYS A 103 1.18 0.05 7.42
C LYS A 103 2.58 -0.53 7.33
N ASN A 104 2.81 -1.62 8.03
CA ASN A 104 3.97 -2.48 7.78
C ASN A 104 3.64 -3.45 6.65
N ALA A 105 4.58 -3.64 5.76
CA ALA A 105 4.46 -4.53 4.61
C ALA A 105 5.76 -5.31 4.40
N PHE A 106 5.65 -6.43 3.71
CA PHE A 106 6.81 -7.14 3.17
C PHE A 106 6.93 -6.84 1.67
N VAL A 107 8.12 -6.45 1.25
CA VAL A 107 8.42 -6.09 -0.13
C VAL A 107 9.59 -6.89 -0.66
N GLU A 108 9.71 -7.00 -1.98
CA GLU A 108 10.82 -7.73 -2.60
C GLU A 108 12.17 -7.06 -2.29
N LYS A 109 13.15 -7.86 -1.93
CA LYS A 109 14.50 -7.40 -1.50
C LYS A 109 15.21 -6.52 -2.54
N TRP A 110 14.94 -6.69 -3.84
CA TRP A 110 15.55 -5.87 -4.87
C TRP A 110 15.21 -4.38 -4.74
N LEU A 111 14.13 -4.03 -4.03
CA LEU A 111 13.74 -2.64 -3.75
C LEU A 111 14.77 -1.88 -2.89
N LEU A 112 15.65 -2.59 -2.17
CA LEU A 112 16.81 -1.97 -1.48
C LEU A 112 17.78 -1.26 -2.45
N THR A 113 17.73 -1.58 -3.74
CA THR A 113 18.57 -0.93 -4.76
C THR A 113 17.95 0.33 -5.33
N ARG A 114 16.73 0.67 -4.93
CA ARG A 114 16.01 1.84 -5.45
C ARG A 114 16.42 3.12 -4.74
N LYS A 115 16.23 4.23 -5.44
CA LYS A 115 16.55 5.56 -4.92
C LYS A 115 15.26 6.31 -4.55
N PRO A 116 15.32 7.27 -3.63
CA PRO A 116 14.20 8.15 -3.36
C PRO A 116 13.65 8.79 -4.63
N LEU A 117 12.34 8.97 -4.68
CA LEU A 117 11.55 9.52 -5.79
C LEU A 117 11.50 8.65 -7.06
N GLU A 118 12.05 7.44 -7.06
CA GLU A 118 11.75 6.51 -8.15
C GLU A 118 10.29 6.07 -8.07
N TYR A 119 9.62 6.03 -9.23
CA TYR A 119 8.22 5.62 -9.33
C TYR A 119 8.11 4.11 -9.45
N LEU A 120 7.25 3.54 -8.62
CA LEU A 120 7.04 2.10 -8.51
C LEU A 120 5.55 1.80 -8.59
N GLN A 121 5.19 0.74 -9.29
CA GLN A 121 3.84 0.19 -9.23
C GLN A 121 3.82 -1.05 -8.35
N PHE A 122 3.11 -0.98 -7.24
CA PHE A 122 2.70 -2.17 -6.51
C PHE A 122 1.47 -2.73 -7.23
N GLN A 123 1.69 -3.81 -7.96
CA GLN A 123 0.72 -4.35 -8.91
C GLN A 123 -0.64 -4.53 -8.25
N ARG A 124 -1.69 -3.98 -8.86
CA ARG A 124 -3.09 -4.00 -8.39
C ARG A 124 -3.34 -3.32 -7.03
N ILE A 125 -2.37 -2.60 -6.50
CA ILE A 125 -2.50 -1.85 -5.24
C ILE A 125 -2.48 -0.35 -5.51
N GLY A 126 -1.45 0.14 -6.20
CA GLY A 126 -1.28 1.55 -6.49
C GLY A 126 0.10 1.89 -6.98
N TYR A 127 0.34 3.19 -7.13
CA TYR A 127 1.65 3.74 -7.48
C TYR A 127 2.28 4.34 -6.24
N TYR A 128 3.56 4.09 -6.09
CA TYR A 128 4.33 4.46 -4.92
C TYR A 128 5.65 5.10 -5.31
N THR A 129 6.23 5.85 -4.40
CA THR A 129 7.58 6.36 -4.50
C THR A 129 8.34 6.07 -3.21
N LEU A 130 9.63 5.82 -3.32
CA LEU A 130 10.48 5.67 -2.15
C LEU A 130 10.69 7.04 -1.49
N ASP A 131 10.45 7.12 -0.19
CA ASP A 131 10.63 8.33 0.61
C ASP A 131 12.10 8.61 0.90
N TYR A 132 12.45 9.88 1.12
CA TYR A 132 13.78 10.29 1.58
C TYR A 132 14.12 9.77 2.99
N ASP A 133 13.11 9.47 3.81
CA ASP A 133 13.30 8.83 5.11
C ASP A 133 13.79 7.38 5.02
N SER A 134 13.88 6.83 3.82
CA SER A 134 14.33 5.46 3.60
C SER A 134 15.82 5.30 3.87
N SER A 135 16.17 4.20 4.50
CA SER A 135 17.55 3.75 4.71
C SER A 135 17.70 2.28 4.28
N ALA A 136 18.91 1.75 4.34
CA ALA A 136 19.17 0.33 4.05
C ALA A 136 18.41 -0.62 5.00
N ASP A 137 18.14 -0.17 6.23
CA ASP A 137 17.48 -0.97 7.26
C ASP A 137 15.97 -0.71 7.35
N ARG A 138 15.49 0.36 6.70
CA ARG A 138 14.07 0.76 6.74
C ARG A 138 13.66 1.40 5.44
N LEU A 139 12.93 0.67 4.62
CA LEU A 139 12.29 1.23 3.44
C LEU A 139 10.98 1.90 3.81
N VAL A 140 10.75 3.10 3.28
CA VAL A 140 9.51 3.87 3.45
C VAL A 140 8.94 4.19 2.08
N PHE A 141 7.70 3.79 1.82
CA PHE A 141 7.01 4.03 0.55
C PHE A 141 5.81 4.94 0.75
N ASN A 142 5.73 5.97 -0.06
CA ASN A 142 4.59 6.87 -0.12
C ASN A 142 3.69 6.50 -1.30
N ARG A 143 2.41 6.26 -1.05
CA ARG A 143 1.42 6.12 -2.11
C ARG A 143 1.19 7.46 -2.79
N THR A 144 1.45 7.53 -4.09
CA THR A 144 1.21 8.72 -4.90
C THR A 144 -0.18 8.72 -5.50
N VAL A 145 -0.61 7.57 -6.06
CA VAL A 145 -1.92 7.42 -6.70
C VAL A 145 -2.48 6.03 -6.40
N GLY A 146 -3.77 5.96 -6.08
CA GLY A 146 -4.53 4.71 -6.03
C GLY A 146 -4.91 4.23 -7.44
N LEU A 147 -5.34 2.97 -7.58
CA LEU A 147 -5.84 2.44 -8.85
C LEU A 147 -7.28 2.85 -9.17
N LYS A 148 -7.99 3.38 -8.20
CA LYS A 148 -9.38 3.84 -8.34
C LYS A 148 -9.46 5.26 -7.82
N ASP A 149 -10.18 6.09 -8.55
CA ASP A 149 -10.51 7.42 -8.06
C ASP A 149 -11.41 7.31 -6.83
N SER A 150 -10.96 7.89 -5.72
CA SER A 150 -11.73 7.91 -4.47
C SER A 150 -12.64 9.15 -4.34
N TRP A 151 -12.55 10.13 -5.26
CA TRP A 151 -13.36 11.33 -5.20
C TRP A 151 -14.84 11.10 -5.48
N SER A 152 -15.17 10.14 -6.32
CA SER A 152 -16.54 9.86 -6.75
C SER A 152 -17.37 9.01 -5.79
N ARG A 153 -16.87 8.71 -4.58
CA ARG A 153 -17.49 7.74 -3.66
C ARG A 153 -17.87 8.31 -2.31
N LYS A 154 -18.51 9.46 -2.30
CA LYS A 154 -19.28 9.90 -1.12
C LYS A 154 -20.62 10.46 -1.54
#